data_ca9cf4aad98a62ae5ea35555e5e2aed6
#
_entry.id   ca9cf4aad98a62ae5ea35555e5e2aed6
#
_cell.length_a   1.000
_cell.length_b   1.000
_cell.length_c   1.000
_cell.angle_alpha   90.00
_cell.angle_beta   90.00
_cell.angle_gamma   90.00
#
_symmetry.space_group_name_H-M   'P 1'
#
loop_
_entity.id
_entity.type
_entity.pdbx_description
1 polymer ?
#
loop_
_entity_poly.entity_id
_entity_poly.type
_entity_poly.pdbx_seq_one_letter_code
_entity_poly.pdbx_strand_id
1 'polypeptide(L)'
;MHRTIRRGILLFSAIALAAAIPGAAQEAPEGFGEIDQSIVISTIRTQMKYDVQSFTVRPGAKVKLTFRNPDELPHNIIICTPGSTGGKDKGEELIKAVLELGARGQELGWEPKGHPRILHSSGMIQPGKETVIWFEAPRQEGNYPYVCTYPGHFTLMNGMMTVSRKSSPGVVRGKARKDPFYTSPGMRRRPQVRRIFMPEAGPAAIAVAVNDDLHYCWDAGQCRLRYVWKGDFVDGWDVWKGNGNGLASIEGEVLHREEASPLDLGTEAGSPRFRGYSLQDGLPTFRWEQGGTQVEERIQPSKGGKSLERIFVIKGAAKATAKPKSSKQLDLVVSQSTTLPGNGNGSRIRITMTPQP
;
A
#
# COMPACT_ATOMS: atom_id res chain seq x y z
N MET A 1 -15.61 -78.85 8.81
CA MET A 1 -15.78 -77.63 8.03
C MET A 1 -15.46 -76.44 8.89
N HIS A 2 -14.22 -75.95 8.83
CA HIS A 2 -13.77 -74.80 9.61
C HIS A 2 -13.60 -73.60 8.61
N ARG A 3 -14.40 -72.51 8.82
CA ARG A 3 -14.28 -71.30 8.11
C ARG A 3 -13.38 -70.30 8.89
N THR A 4 -12.21 -70.04 8.35
CA THR A 4 -11.27 -69.08 8.89
C THR A 4 -11.65 -67.68 8.41
N ILE A 5 -11.99 -66.76 9.35
CA ILE A 5 -12.26 -65.35 9.05
C ILE A 5 -10.94 -64.60 9.10
N ARG A 6 -10.50 -64.09 7.96
CA ARG A 6 -9.36 -63.15 7.87
C ARG A 6 -9.84 -61.73 8.23
N ARG A 7 -9.32 -61.21 9.32
CA ARG A 7 -9.48 -59.77 9.68
C ARG A 7 -8.48 -58.95 8.84
N GLY A 8 -8.99 -58.13 7.92
CA GLY A 8 -8.20 -57.14 7.24
C GLY A 8 -7.95 -55.91 8.15
N ILE A 9 -6.70 -55.57 8.36
CA ILE A 9 -6.28 -54.37 9.06
C ILE A 9 -6.26 -53.24 8.03
N LEU A 10 -7.18 -52.26 8.17
CA LEU A 10 -7.15 -50.99 7.43
C LEU A 10 -6.15 -50.08 8.11
N LEU A 11 -5.02 -49.84 7.47
CA LEU A 11 -4.08 -48.76 7.83
C LEU A 11 -4.68 -47.42 7.35
N PHE A 12 -5.14 -46.61 8.29
CA PHE A 12 -5.42 -45.21 8.05
C PHE A 12 -4.10 -44.43 8.03
N SER A 13 -3.65 -44.02 6.84
CA SER A 13 -2.56 -43.03 6.71
C SER A 13 -3.11 -41.67 7.09
N ALA A 14 -2.73 -41.18 8.26
CA ALA A 14 -2.98 -39.81 8.67
C ALA A 14 -2.06 -38.89 7.85
N ILE A 15 -2.63 -38.18 6.88
CA ILE A 15 -1.94 -37.06 6.22
C ILE A 15 -1.94 -35.91 7.23
N ALA A 16 -0.76 -35.69 7.85
CA ALA A 16 -0.54 -34.51 8.67
C ALA A 16 -0.50 -33.27 7.75
N LEU A 17 -1.56 -32.50 7.76
CA LEU A 17 -1.61 -31.17 7.14
C LEU A 17 -0.75 -30.25 8.00
N ALA A 18 0.50 -30.05 7.61
CA ALA A 18 1.37 -29.05 8.24
C ALA A 18 0.80 -27.66 7.97
N ALA A 19 0.12 -27.09 8.97
CA ALA A 19 -0.27 -25.69 8.96
C ALA A 19 1.00 -24.84 8.94
N ALA A 20 1.23 -24.09 7.86
CA ALA A 20 2.32 -23.12 7.77
C ALA A 20 2.09 -22.04 8.83
N ILE A 21 2.94 -21.99 9.84
CA ILE A 21 2.98 -20.94 10.86
C ILE A 21 3.48 -19.67 10.14
N PRO A 22 2.72 -18.57 10.10
CA PRO A 22 3.21 -17.33 9.52
C PRO A 22 4.19 -16.70 10.50
N GLY A 23 5.45 -16.52 10.07
CA GLY A 23 6.39 -15.66 10.77
C GLY A 23 7.57 -16.33 11.49
N ALA A 24 7.93 -17.58 11.17
CA ALA A 24 9.22 -18.11 11.61
C ALA A 24 10.34 -17.30 10.95
N ALA A 25 11.12 -16.56 11.72
CA ALA A 25 12.35 -15.93 11.25
C ALA A 25 13.22 -17.04 10.63
N GLN A 26 13.60 -16.87 9.37
CA GLN A 26 14.45 -17.85 8.68
C GLN A 26 15.79 -17.90 9.44
N GLU A 27 16.10 -19.05 10.04
CA GLU A 27 17.31 -19.25 10.82
C GLU A 27 18.55 -19.06 9.93
N ALA A 28 19.62 -18.53 10.55
CA ALA A 28 20.87 -18.34 9.84
C ALA A 28 21.47 -19.71 9.47
N PRO A 29 21.92 -19.91 8.23
CA PRO A 29 22.63 -21.14 7.85
C PRO A 29 23.90 -21.31 8.66
N GLU A 30 24.44 -22.56 8.70
CA GLU A 30 25.73 -22.84 9.30
C GLU A 30 26.80 -21.90 8.72
N GLY A 31 27.65 -21.35 9.57
CA GLY A 31 28.68 -20.39 9.19
C GLY A 31 28.25 -18.93 9.18
N PHE A 32 26.96 -18.62 9.36
CA PHE A 32 26.42 -17.25 9.42
C PHE A 32 26.00 -16.81 10.84
N GLY A 33 26.63 -17.35 11.88
CA GLY A 33 26.38 -16.94 13.27
C GLY A 33 26.76 -15.48 13.55
N GLU A 34 27.80 -14.97 12.89
CA GLU A 34 28.20 -13.56 12.88
C GLU A 34 28.04 -13.00 11.48
N ILE A 35 27.39 -11.83 11.37
CA ILE A 35 27.06 -11.14 10.13
C ILE A 35 27.81 -9.82 10.07
N ASP A 36 28.59 -9.62 9.01
CA ASP A 36 29.32 -8.37 8.78
C ASP A 36 28.40 -7.25 8.36
N GLN A 37 27.35 -7.55 7.59
CA GLN A 37 26.41 -6.54 7.08
C GLN A 37 25.00 -7.09 6.90
N SER A 38 24.02 -6.35 7.45
CA SER A 38 22.60 -6.59 7.21
C SER A 38 22.03 -5.52 6.29
N ILE A 39 21.33 -5.93 5.22
CA ILE A 39 20.76 -5.08 4.22
C ILE A 39 19.28 -5.42 4.07
N VAL A 40 18.44 -4.42 4.03
CA VAL A 40 17.02 -4.58 3.70
C VAL A 40 16.74 -3.85 2.39
N ILE A 41 16.22 -4.59 1.41
CA ILE A 41 15.75 -4.07 0.13
C ILE A 41 14.25 -4.34 0.04
N SER A 42 13.47 -3.31 -0.22
CA SER A 42 12.02 -3.42 -0.42
C SER A 42 11.64 -3.00 -1.82
N THR A 43 10.57 -3.57 -2.35
CA THR A 43 9.91 -3.00 -3.52
C THR A 43 9.24 -1.69 -3.11
N ILE A 44 9.24 -0.71 -4.01
CA ILE A 44 8.43 0.50 -3.83
C ILE A 44 7.08 0.23 -4.49
N ARG A 45 6.01 0.27 -3.70
CA ARG A 45 4.65 -0.03 -4.18
C ARG A 45 4.33 0.74 -5.45
N THR A 46 3.75 0.06 -6.43
CA THR A 46 3.29 0.61 -7.71
C THR A 46 4.35 1.25 -8.60
N GLN A 47 5.65 1.16 -8.26
CA GLN A 47 6.72 1.82 -9.01
C GLN A 47 7.62 0.89 -9.81
N MET A 48 7.47 -0.43 -9.66
CA MET A 48 8.40 -1.41 -10.26
C MET A 48 9.87 -1.03 -10.00
N LYS A 49 10.21 -0.71 -8.74
CA LYS A 49 11.55 -0.30 -8.32
C LYS A 49 11.91 -0.87 -6.96
N TYR A 50 13.20 -1.03 -6.72
CA TYR A 50 13.75 -1.23 -5.38
C TYR A 50 13.96 0.11 -4.69
N ASP A 51 13.74 0.16 -3.37
CA ASP A 51 14.02 1.33 -2.53
C ASP A 51 15.53 1.56 -2.37
N VAL A 52 16.34 0.52 -2.53
CA VAL A 52 17.80 0.60 -2.56
C VAL A 52 18.25 0.58 -4.02
N GLN A 53 19.00 1.60 -4.44
CA GLN A 53 19.57 1.69 -5.79
C GLN A 53 20.97 1.08 -5.87
N SER A 54 21.73 1.19 -4.79
CA SER A 54 23.01 0.53 -4.67
C SER A 54 23.40 0.31 -3.21
N PHE A 55 24.24 -0.69 -2.99
CA PHE A 55 24.89 -0.92 -1.71
C PHE A 55 26.32 -1.42 -1.91
N THR A 56 27.14 -1.15 -0.91
CA THR A 56 28.56 -1.54 -0.91
C THR A 56 28.82 -2.53 0.18
N VAL A 57 29.56 -3.60 -0.14
CA VAL A 57 30.02 -4.63 0.79
C VAL A 57 31.52 -4.82 0.68
N ARG A 58 32.15 -5.35 1.74
CA ARG A 58 33.55 -5.75 1.71
C ARG A 58 33.70 -7.10 0.98
N PRO A 59 34.83 -7.32 0.28
CA PRO A 59 35.16 -8.66 -0.26
C PRO A 59 35.13 -9.72 0.83
N GLY A 60 34.41 -10.80 0.62
CA GLY A 60 34.28 -11.91 1.56
C GLY A 60 33.38 -11.65 2.78
N ALA A 61 32.72 -10.50 2.86
CA ALA A 61 31.82 -10.18 3.96
C ALA A 61 30.61 -11.13 3.99
N LYS A 62 30.19 -11.56 5.18
CA LYS A 62 28.96 -12.31 5.40
C LYS A 62 27.78 -11.35 5.42
N VAL A 63 26.90 -11.49 4.45
CA VAL A 63 25.78 -10.58 4.21
C VAL A 63 24.47 -11.29 4.48
N LYS A 64 23.61 -10.63 5.27
CA LYS A 64 22.19 -10.95 5.40
C LYS A 64 21.38 -9.92 4.57
N LEU A 65 20.79 -10.33 3.46
CA LEU A 65 19.93 -9.50 2.66
C LEU A 65 18.49 -9.93 2.86
N THR A 66 17.67 -9.06 3.45
CA THR A 66 16.21 -9.25 3.55
C THR A 66 15.55 -8.57 2.37
N PHE A 67 14.85 -9.33 1.55
CA PHE A 67 14.06 -8.81 0.45
C PHE A 67 12.58 -8.79 0.83
N ARG A 68 11.94 -7.63 0.77
CA ARG A 68 10.53 -7.41 1.11
C ARG A 68 9.74 -7.03 -0.12
N ASN A 69 8.59 -7.66 -0.29
CA ASN A 69 7.66 -7.31 -1.35
C ASN A 69 6.33 -6.74 -0.79
N PRO A 70 6.26 -5.47 -0.40
CA PRO A 70 5.01 -4.81 -0.03
C PRO A 70 4.11 -4.47 -1.23
N ASP A 71 4.56 -4.71 -2.48
CA ASP A 71 3.80 -4.42 -3.69
C ASP A 71 2.68 -5.44 -3.94
N GLU A 72 1.83 -5.18 -4.92
CA GLU A 72 0.68 -6.01 -5.31
C GLU A 72 1.03 -7.05 -6.37
N LEU A 73 2.22 -6.94 -6.98
CA LEU A 73 2.73 -7.89 -7.97
C LEU A 73 3.85 -8.76 -7.36
N PRO A 74 4.07 -9.98 -7.91
CA PRO A 74 5.22 -10.77 -7.56
C PRO A 74 6.51 -10.11 -8.03
N HIS A 75 7.56 -10.15 -7.20
CA HIS A 75 8.89 -9.64 -7.51
C HIS A 75 9.97 -10.58 -7.02
N ASN A 76 11.14 -10.51 -7.63
CA ASN A 76 12.35 -11.14 -7.11
C ASN A 76 13.51 -10.16 -7.11
N ILE A 77 14.60 -10.55 -6.48
CA ILE A 77 15.90 -9.92 -6.60
C ILE A 77 16.94 -10.99 -6.96
N ILE A 78 17.56 -10.83 -8.11
CA ILE A 78 18.67 -11.69 -8.53
C ILE A 78 19.92 -10.82 -8.62
N ILE A 79 20.92 -11.13 -7.80
CA ILE A 79 22.25 -10.52 -7.87
C ILE A 79 23.02 -11.27 -8.95
N CYS A 80 23.52 -10.52 -9.92
CA CYS A 80 24.24 -11.09 -11.07
C CYS A 80 25.76 -11.01 -10.87
N THR A 81 26.48 -11.95 -11.47
CA THR A 81 27.92 -11.80 -11.72
C THR A 81 28.16 -10.60 -12.64
N PRO A 82 29.35 -9.96 -12.62
CA PRO A 82 29.66 -8.87 -13.55
C PRO A 82 29.53 -9.30 -15.01
N GLY A 83 28.95 -8.44 -15.84
CA GLY A 83 28.82 -8.68 -17.27
C GLY A 83 29.91 -8.05 -18.12
N SER A 84 29.82 -8.29 -19.42
CA SER A 84 30.79 -7.81 -20.40
C SER A 84 30.83 -6.28 -20.55
N THR A 85 29.76 -5.59 -20.20
CA THR A 85 29.63 -4.12 -20.33
C THR A 85 30.19 -3.31 -19.14
N GLY A 86 30.81 -3.99 -18.18
CA GLY A 86 31.42 -3.37 -17.02
C GLY A 86 30.44 -2.60 -16.13
N GLY A 87 30.78 -1.38 -15.70
CA GLY A 87 29.97 -0.59 -14.76
C GLY A 87 28.61 -0.11 -15.29
N LYS A 88 28.30 -0.33 -16.55
CA LYS A 88 26.99 -0.04 -17.17
C LYS A 88 26.07 -1.26 -17.23
N ASP A 89 26.58 -2.43 -16.85
CA ASP A 89 25.83 -3.69 -16.85
C ASP A 89 24.65 -3.59 -15.88
N LYS A 90 23.47 -3.91 -16.36
CA LYS A 90 22.22 -4.00 -15.59
C LYS A 90 21.63 -5.40 -15.60
N GLY A 91 22.43 -6.42 -15.93
CA GLY A 91 21.96 -7.79 -16.03
C GLY A 91 21.31 -8.15 -17.36
N GLU A 92 21.61 -7.42 -18.44
CA GLU A 92 20.96 -7.59 -19.75
C GLU A 92 21.10 -9.02 -20.31
N GLU A 93 22.26 -9.67 -20.10
CA GLU A 93 22.46 -11.05 -20.54
C GLU A 93 21.52 -12.04 -19.82
N LEU A 94 21.31 -11.86 -18.51
CA LEU A 94 20.34 -12.65 -17.77
C LEU A 94 18.92 -12.39 -18.27
N ILE A 95 18.56 -11.13 -18.50
CA ILE A 95 17.22 -10.77 -18.98
C ILE A 95 16.95 -11.37 -20.36
N LYS A 96 17.93 -11.41 -21.26
CA LYS A 96 17.81 -12.10 -22.54
C LYS A 96 17.45 -13.57 -22.34
N ALA A 97 18.16 -14.29 -21.46
CA ALA A 97 17.86 -15.67 -21.15
C ALA A 97 16.46 -15.85 -20.50
N VAL A 98 16.02 -14.90 -19.67
CA VAL A 98 14.67 -14.90 -19.10
C VAL A 98 13.59 -14.77 -20.19
N LEU A 99 13.80 -13.89 -21.17
CA LEU A 99 12.86 -13.73 -22.28
C LEU A 99 12.78 -14.99 -23.15
N GLU A 100 13.88 -15.74 -23.29
CA GLU A 100 13.93 -17.01 -24.02
C GLU A 100 13.16 -18.15 -23.33
N LEU A 101 12.80 -18.02 -22.04
CA LEU A 101 11.95 -18.98 -21.35
C LEU A 101 10.54 -19.05 -21.95
N GLY A 102 10.05 -17.95 -22.53
CA GLY A 102 8.74 -17.86 -23.16
C GLY A 102 7.61 -18.31 -22.23
N ALA A 103 6.75 -19.20 -22.71
CA ALA A 103 5.61 -19.70 -21.95
C ALA A 103 5.98 -20.46 -20.66
N ARG A 104 7.18 -21.04 -20.58
CA ARG A 104 7.66 -21.73 -19.37
C ARG A 104 8.15 -20.79 -18.27
N GLY A 105 8.27 -19.50 -18.57
CA GLY A 105 8.80 -18.52 -17.62
C GLY A 105 8.02 -18.48 -16.30
N GLN A 106 6.72 -18.53 -16.37
CA GLN A 106 5.86 -18.52 -15.18
C GLN A 106 6.09 -19.73 -14.27
N GLU A 107 6.18 -20.93 -14.83
CA GLU A 107 6.45 -22.19 -14.12
C GLU A 107 7.83 -22.15 -13.46
N LEU A 108 8.83 -21.58 -14.12
CA LEU A 108 10.21 -21.46 -13.67
C LEU A 108 10.44 -20.23 -12.75
N GLY A 109 9.38 -19.48 -12.41
CA GLY A 109 9.48 -18.26 -11.61
C GLY A 109 10.32 -17.16 -12.28
N TRP A 110 10.33 -17.14 -13.62
CA TRP A 110 11.12 -16.21 -14.45
C TRP A 110 12.62 -16.24 -14.14
N GLU A 111 13.12 -17.40 -13.72
CA GLU A 111 14.53 -17.62 -13.38
C GLU A 111 15.10 -18.75 -14.22
N PRO A 112 16.04 -18.47 -15.16
CA PRO A 112 16.75 -19.49 -15.90
C PRO A 112 17.78 -20.17 -15.00
N LYS A 113 17.34 -21.19 -14.26
CA LYS A 113 18.17 -21.89 -13.25
C LYS A 113 19.45 -22.40 -13.85
N GLY A 114 20.56 -22.22 -13.12
CA GLY A 114 21.91 -22.60 -13.57
C GLY A 114 22.53 -21.62 -14.56
N HIS A 115 21.90 -20.52 -14.87
CA HIS A 115 22.50 -19.51 -15.73
C HIS A 115 23.73 -18.88 -15.05
N PRO A 116 24.89 -18.75 -15.72
CA PRO A 116 26.15 -18.32 -15.10
C PRO A 116 26.13 -16.89 -14.56
N ARG A 117 25.15 -16.09 -15.00
CA ARG A 117 24.96 -14.73 -14.49
C ARG A 117 24.21 -14.69 -13.15
N ILE A 118 23.59 -15.76 -12.71
CA ILE A 118 22.91 -15.80 -11.40
C ILE A 118 23.93 -16.11 -10.32
N LEU A 119 24.20 -15.12 -9.46
CA LEU A 119 25.05 -15.29 -8.29
C LEU A 119 24.21 -15.67 -7.06
N HIS A 120 23.18 -14.88 -6.77
CA HIS A 120 22.23 -15.12 -5.70
C HIS A 120 20.83 -14.76 -6.14
N SER A 121 19.81 -15.49 -5.68
CA SER A 121 18.40 -15.26 -6.01
C SER A 121 17.52 -15.37 -4.79
N SER A 122 16.50 -14.53 -4.72
CA SER A 122 15.41 -14.65 -3.73
C SER A 122 14.38 -15.69 -4.12
N GLY A 123 14.38 -16.16 -5.38
CA GLY A 123 13.17 -16.69 -5.99
C GLY A 123 12.05 -15.64 -6.09
N MET A 124 10.90 -16.01 -6.67
CA MET A 124 9.76 -15.11 -6.83
C MET A 124 9.01 -14.95 -5.51
N ILE A 125 8.93 -13.72 -5.00
CA ILE A 125 8.29 -13.38 -3.72
C ILE A 125 6.91 -12.77 -3.99
N GLN A 126 5.89 -13.38 -3.41
CA GLN A 126 4.50 -12.96 -3.56
C GLN A 126 4.22 -11.65 -2.80
N PRO A 127 3.14 -10.93 -3.16
CA PRO A 127 2.67 -9.74 -2.45
C PRO A 127 2.61 -9.89 -0.93
N GLY A 128 3.11 -8.90 -0.20
CA GLY A 128 3.12 -8.87 1.26
C GLY A 128 4.08 -9.86 1.94
N LYS A 129 4.94 -10.57 1.17
CA LYS A 129 5.90 -11.54 1.70
C LYS A 129 7.32 -10.98 1.69
N GLU A 130 8.18 -11.63 2.48
CA GLU A 130 9.61 -11.35 2.50
C GLU A 130 10.41 -12.66 2.54
N THR A 131 11.68 -12.56 2.20
CA THR A 131 12.66 -13.65 2.31
C THR A 131 14.02 -13.11 2.71
N VAL A 132 14.90 -14.00 3.13
CA VAL A 132 16.28 -13.67 3.47
C VAL A 132 17.23 -14.46 2.57
N ILE A 133 18.19 -13.77 1.98
CA ILE A 133 19.31 -14.34 1.24
C ILE A 133 20.57 -14.16 2.11
N TRP A 134 21.22 -15.28 2.42
CA TRP A 134 22.46 -15.30 3.16
C TRP A 134 23.59 -15.61 2.18
N PHE A 135 24.64 -14.79 2.12
CA PHE A 135 25.74 -15.02 1.21
C PHE A 135 27.05 -14.40 1.69
N GLU A 136 28.16 -14.98 1.28
CA GLU A 136 29.47 -14.33 1.32
C GLU A 136 29.62 -13.46 0.07
N ALA A 137 29.98 -12.20 0.26
CA ALA A 137 30.27 -11.30 -0.85
C ALA A 137 31.48 -11.85 -1.67
N PRO A 138 31.44 -11.69 -3.00
CA PRO A 138 32.56 -12.08 -3.83
C PRO A 138 33.88 -11.49 -3.34
N ARG A 139 35.00 -12.26 -3.44
CA ARG A 139 36.31 -11.75 -3.11
C ARG A 139 36.89 -10.81 -4.16
N GLN A 140 36.39 -10.93 -5.38
CA GLN A 140 36.70 -10.02 -6.51
C GLN A 140 35.98 -8.69 -6.36
N GLU A 141 36.73 -7.60 -6.31
CA GLU A 141 36.17 -6.26 -6.34
C GLU A 141 35.51 -5.99 -7.69
N GLY A 142 34.37 -5.27 -7.67
CA GLY A 142 33.62 -4.97 -8.88
C GLY A 142 32.17 -4.60 -8.62
N ASN A 143 31.46 -4.44 -9.72
CA ASN A 143 30.02 -4.10 -9.74
C ASN A 143 29.22 -5.34 -10.12
N TYR A 144 28.28 -5.68 -9.25
CA TYR A 144 27.39 -6.83 -9.34
C TYR A 144 25.95 -6.30 -9.44
N PRO A 145 25.39 -6.21 -10.64
CA PRO A 145 24.02 -5.69 -10.79
C PRO A 145 23.01 -6.64 -10.15
N TYR A 146 21.91 -6.09 -9.65
CA TYR A 146 20.76 -6.88 -9.28
C TYR A 146 19.49 -6.40 -9.99
N VAL A 147 18.59 -7.34 -10.28
CA VAL A 147 17.47 -7.09 -11.18
C VAL A 147 16.26 -7.94 -10.77
N CYS A 148 15.07 -7.41 -11.03
CA CYS A 148 13.84 -8.20 -11.04
C CYS A 148 13.63 -8.80 -12.43
N THR A 149 13.40 -10.12 -12.49
CA THR A 149 13.21 -10.84 -13.76
C THR A 149 11.74 -11.05 -14.12
N TYR A 150 10.80 -10.57 -13.32
CA TYR A 150 9.39 -10.58 -13.70
C TYR A 150 9.18 -9.77 -14.99
N PRO A 151 8.39 -10.27 -15.96
CA PRO A 151 8.23 -9.63 -17.27
C PRO A 151 7.88 -8.15 -17.21
N GLY A 152 8.64 -7.35 -17.96
CA GLY A 152 8.46 -5.89 -18.02
C GLY A 152 9.11 -5.09 -16.89
N HIS A 153 9.55 -5.70 -15.80
CA HIS A 153 10.05 -4.98 -14.62
C HIS A 153 11.52 -4.57 -14.73
N PHE A 154 12.36 -5.37 -15.34
CA PHE A 154 13.83 -5.21 -15.34
C PHE A 154 14.32 -3.84 -15.79
N THR A 155 13.61 -3.18 -16.69
CA THR A 155 13.99 -1.86 -17.23
C THR A 155 14.06 -0.80 -16.12
N LEU A 156 13.15 -0.87 -15.16
CA LEU A 156 13.02 0.09 -14.05
C LEU A 156 13.51 -0.50 -12.73
N MET A 157 13.39 -1.83 -12.56
CA MET A 157 13.63 -2.52 -11.30
C MET A 157 14.98 -3.21 -11.30
N ASN A 158 16.01 -2.42 -11.13
CA ASN A 158 17.41 -2.83 -11.07
C ASN A 158 18.19 -1.99 -10.06
N GLY A 159 19.37 -2.47 -9.67
CA GLY A 159 20.29 -1.76 -8.80
C GLY A 159 21.70 -2.37 -8.86
N MET A 160 22.60 -1.94 -7.96
CA MET A 160 24.00 -2.31 -8.00
C MET A 160 24.55 -2.66 -6.62
N MET A 161 25.10 -3.87 -6.48
CA MET A 161 25.98 -4.22 -5.38
C MET A 161 27.43 -3.93 -5.80
N THR A 162 28.14 -3.12 -5.03
CA THR A 162 29.57 -2.85 -5.25
C THR A 162 30.38 -3.58 -4.20
N VAL A 163 31.30 -4.42 -4.65
CA VAL A 163 32.29 -5.07 -3.77
C VAL A 163 33.56 -4.25 -3.80
N SER A 164 33.97 -3.67 -2.65
CA SER A 164 35.12 -2.79 -2.59
C SER A 164 35.81 -2.77 -1.24
N ARG A 165 37.14 -2.76 -1.24
CA ARG A 165 37.98 -2.52 -0.05
C ARG A 165 38.10 -1.03 0.28
N LYS A 166 38.01 -0.18 -0.73
CA LYS A 166 38.23 1.25 -0.60
C LYS A 166 36.99 2.02 -0.13
N SER A 167 35.82 1.60 -0.59
CA SER A 167 34.55 2.25 -0.23
C SER A 167 34.02 1.72 1.08
N SER A 168 33.49 2.57 1.94
CA SER A 168 32.83 2.15 3.17
C SER A 168 31.55 1.37 2.85
N PRO A 169 31.26 0.29 3.60
CA PRO A 169 29.98 -0.39 3.53
C PRO A 169 28.83 0.62 3.72
N GLY A 170 27.80 0.51 2.91
CA GLY A 170 26.69 1.46 2.96
C GLY A 170 25.60 1.15 1.97
N VAL A 171 24.46 1.80 2.13
CA VAL A 171 23.28 1.64 1.30
C VAL A 171 22.87 3.00 0.74
N VAL A 172 22.74 3.09 -0.57
CA VAL A 172 22.19 4.27 -1.25
C VAL A 172 20.73 3.97 -1.60
N ARG A 173 19.83 4.64 -0.91
CA ARG A 173 18.41 4.53 -1.23
C ARG A 173 18.04 5.47 -2.37
N GLY A 174 17.21 4.98 -3.27
CA GLY A 174 16.59 5.83 -4.26
C GLY A 174 15.79 6.92 -3.56
N LYS A 175 15.89 8.14 -4.05
CA LYS A 175 14.90 9.15 -3.65
C LYS A 175 13.57 8.63 -4.17
N ALA A 176 12.64 8.28 -3.27
CA ALA A 176 11.25 8.11 -3.64
C ALA A 176 10.87 9.32 -4.49
N ARG A 177 10.35 9.10 -5.69
CA ARG A 177 9.83 10.19 -6.51
C ARG A 177 8.67 10.77 -5.73
N LYS A 178 8.91 11.88 -5.06
CA LYS A 178 7.82 12.61 -4.41
C LYS A 178 6.92 13.16 -5.49
N ASP A 179 5.63 12.97 -5.33
CA ASP A 179 4.61 13.62 -6.13
C ASP A 179 4.97 15.13 -6.24
N PRO A 180 5.05 15.71 -7.45
CA PRO A 180 5.33 17.14 -7.61
C PRO A 180 4.36 18.02 -6.83
N PHE A 181 3.15 17.54 -6.55
CA PHE A 181 2.19 18.22 -5.69
C PHE A 181 2.65 18.32 -4.23
N TYR A 182 3.59 17.46 -3.78
CA TYR A 182 4.24 17.59 -2.48
C TYR A 182 5.45 18.52 -2.47
N THR A 183 6.15 18.63 -3.60
CA THR A 183 7.44 19.32 -3.65
C THR A 183 7.35 20.77 -4.13
N SER A 184 6.28 21.14 -4.82
CA SER A 184 6.10 22.51 -5.33
C SER A 184 5.26 23.35 -4.37
N PRO A 185 5.79 24.44 -3.78
CA PRO A 185 5.04 25.28 -2.85
C PRO A 185 3.69 25.76 -3.37
N GLY A 186 3.59 26.04 -4.68
CA GLY A 186 2.34 26.42 -5.33
C GLY A 186 1.33 25.29 -5.48
N MET A 187 1.76 24.04 -5.37
CA MET A 187 0.91 22.84 -5.46
C MET A 187 0.44 22.35 -4.08
N ARG A 188 0.99 22.87 -3.00
CA ARG A 188 0.56 22.61 -1.61
C ARG A 188 -0.59 23.49 -1.14
N ARG A 189 -1.32 24.12 -2.07
CA ARG A 189 -2.49 24.91 -1.67
C ARG A 189 -3.49 24.04 -0.91
N ARG A 190 -3.97 24.55 0.22
CA ARG A 190 -5.03 23.94 1.00
C ARG A 190 -6.25 24.88 1.04
N PRO A 191 -7.44 24.33 1.00
CA PRO A 191 -7.76 22.91 0.85
C PRO A 191 -7.49 22.39 -0.58
N GLN A 192 -7.41 21.05 -0.72
CA GLN A 192 -7.19 20.38 -2.00
C GLN A 192 -8.14 19.19 -2.14
N VAL A 193 -8.73 19.01 -3.32
CA VAL A 193 -9.66 17.91 -3.63
C VAL A 193 -9.12 17.09 -4.79
N ARG A 194 -9.12 15.76 -4.65
CA ARG A 194 -8.70 14.84 -5.69
C ARG A 194 -9.68 13.70 -5.86
N ARG A 195 -10.07 13.45 -7.10
CA ARG A 195 -10.77 12.23 -7.49
C ARG A 195 -9.71 11.23 -7.91
N ILE A 196 -9.48 10.23 -7.08
CA ILE A 196 -8.42 9.23 -7.26
C ILE A 196 -8.84 7.93 -6.59
N PHE A 197 -8.37 6.80 -7.11
CA PHE A 197 -8.61 5.50 -6.50
C PHE A 197 -7.89 5.42 -5.16
N MET A 198 -8.66 5.19 -4.12
CA MET A 198 -8.15 5.12 -2.74
C MET A 198 -8.41 3.72 -2.16
N PRO A 199 -7.55 3.26 -1.24
CA PRO A 199 -7.79 2.01 -0.53
C PRO A 199 -9.19 1.98 0.08
N GLU A 200 -9.87 0.84 0.00
CA GLU A 200 -11.19 0.59 0.58
C GLU A 200 -12.36 1.48 0.08
N ALA A 201 -12.09 2.49 -0.75
CA ALA A 201 -13.09 3.40 -1.27
C ALA A 201 -13.29 3.29 -2.80
N GLY A 202 -12.44 2.51 -3.46
CA GLY A 202 -12.56 2.20 -4.88
C GLY A 202 -12.54 3.40 -5.83
N PRO A 203 -13.12 3.24 -7.03
CA PRO A 203 -13.00 4.24 -8.10
C PRO A 203 -13.82 5.52 -7.87
N ALA A 204 -14.75 5.50 -6.93
CA ALA A 204 -15.60 6.64 -6.60
C ALA A 204 -15.04 7.51 -5.45
N ALA A 205 -13.81 7.29 -5.07
CA ALA A 205 -13.17 8.00 -3.96
C ALA A 205 -12.89 9.47 -4.28
N ILE A 206 -13.08 10.31 -3.25
CA ILE A 206 -12.76 11.73 -3.25
C ILE A 206 -11.89 12.00 -2.03
N ALA A 207 -10.59 12.15 -2.26
CA ALA A 207 -9.62 12.51 -1.23
C ALA A 207 -9.59 14.04 -1.06
N VAL A 208 -9.63 14.51 0.18
CA VAL A 208 -9.65 15.94 0.52
C VAL A 208 -8.59 16.24 1.57
N ALA A 209 -7.63 17.09 1.21
CA ALA A 209 -6.74 17.72 2.17
C ALA A 209 -7.41 19.00 2.67
N VAL A 210 -7.80 18.97 3.93
CA VAL A 210 -8.51 20.11 4.54
C VAL A 210 -7.53 21.22 4.90
N ASN A 211 -6.43 20.84 5.53
CA ASN A 211 -5.29 21.68 5.88
C ASN A 211 -3.98 20.89 5.70
N ASP A 212 -2.87 21.32 6.28
CA ASP A 212 -1.58 20.66 6.12
C ASP A 212 -1.45 19.36 6.93
N ASP A 213 -2.36 19.10 7.85
CA ASP A 213 -2.26 18.00 8.81
C ASP A 213 -3.46 17.03 8.78
N LEU A 214 -4.67 17.52 8.46
CA LEU A 214 -5.90 16.72 8.50
C LEU A 214 -6.52 16.55 7.12
N HIS A 215 -6.83 15.30 6.80
CA HIS A 215 -7.33 14.88 5.53
C HIS A 215 -8.44 13.84 5.68
N TYR A 216 -9.26 13.67 4.65
CA TYR A 216 -10.27 12.62 4.64
C TYR A 216 -10.50 12.05 3.24
N CYS A 217 -11.01 10.82 3.19
CA CYS A 217 -11.54 10.18 1.99
C CYS A 217 -13.04 10.03 2.11
N TRP A 218 -13.76 10.51 1.10
CA TRP A 218 -15.21 10.37 0.96
C TRP A 218 -15.53 9.48 -0.25
N ASP A 219 -16.41 8.49 -0.06
CA ASP A 219 -16.77 7.51 -1.06
C ASP A 219 -18.10 7.90 -1.74
N ALA A 220 -18.03 8.33 -2.99
CA ALA A 220 -19.21 8.71 -3.76
C ALA A 220 -20.08 7.50 -4.17
N GLY A 221 -19.54 6.29 -4.17
CA GLY A 221 -20.30 5.05 -4.43
C GLY A 221 -21.20 4.66 -3.26
N GLN A 222 -20.78 4.98 -2.03
CA GLN A 222 -21.52 4.67 -0.80
C GLN A 222 -22.06 5.92 -0.09
N CYS A 223 -21.81 7.09 -0.63
CA CYS A 223 -22.23 8.39 -0.09
C CYS A 223 -21.86 8.59 1.39
N ARG A 224 -20.61 8.32 1.74
CA ARG A 224 -20.15 8.44 3.12
C ARG A 224 -18.66 8.74 3.26
N LEU A 225 -18.26 9.22 4.41
CA LEU A 225 -16.88 9.27 4.85
C LEU A 225 -16.34 7.84 4.96
N ARG A 226 -15.12 7.59 4.48
CA ARG A 226 -14.44 6.30 4.64
C ARG A 226 -13.44 6.32 5.77
N TYR A 227 -12.57 7.32 5.77
CA TYR A 227 -11.56 7.49 6.80
C TYR A 227 -11.04 8.93 6.89
N VAL A 228 -10.47 9.23 8.03
CA VAL A 228 -9.75 10.47 8.33
C VAL A 228 -8.32 10.11 8.68
N TRP A 229 -7.35 10.87 8.20
CA TRP A 229 -5.95 10.66 8.53
C TRP A 229 -5.23 11.97 8.80
N LYS A 230 -4.10 11.86 9.50
CA LYS A 230 -3.19 12.94 9.87
C LYS A 230 -1.82 12.70 9.24
N GLY A 231 -1.13 13.77 8.84
CA GLY A 231 0.19 13.72 8.23
C GLY A 231 0.21 14.29 6.83
N ASP A 232 0.96 13.69 5.91
CA ASP A 232 0.94 14.08 4.50
C ASP A 232 -0.32 13.57 3.79
N PHE A 233 -0.64 14.14 2.62
CA PHE A 233 -1.93 13.89 1.97
C PHE A 233 -2.00 12.50 1.31
N VAL A 234 -1.77 12.42 0.01
CA VAL A 234 -1.76 11.18 -0.76
C VAL A 234 -0.66 11.21 -1.80
N ASP A 235 0.01 10.08 -2.02
CA ASP A 235 0.86 9.87 -3.18
C ASP A 235 0.09 9.05 -4.23
N GLY A 236 -0.18 9.68 -5.36
CA GLY A 236 -0.80 9.08 -6.52
C GLY A 236 0.04 9.25 -7.78
N TRP A 237 1.30 9.68 -7.65
CA TRP A 237 2.13 10.06 -8.79
C TRP A 237 2.24 8.97 -9.84
N ASP A 238 2.48 7.75 -9.42
CA ASP A 238 2.67 6.64 -10.34
C ASP A 238 1.35 6.14 -10.94
N VAL A 239 0.23 6.28 -10.23
CA VAL A 239 -1.09 5.86 -10.73
C VAL A 239 -1.75 6.90 -11.62
N TRP A 240 -1.38 8.17 -11.54
CA TRP A 240 -1.91 9.22 -12.43
C TRP A 240 -1.34 9.18 -13.84
N LYS A 241 -0.21 8.52 -14.04
CA LYS A 241 0.47 8.42 -15.34
C LYS A 241 0.05 7.24 -16.18
N GLY A 242 -0.60 6.27 -15.58
CA GLY A 242 -0.98 5.03 -16.21
C GLY A 242 -2.48 4.95 -16.48
N ASN A 243 -2.88 4.05 -17.38
CA ASN A 243 -4.27 3.65 -17.58
C ASN A 243 -4.69 2.56 -16.57
N GLY A 244 -3.99 2.46 -15.43
CA GLY A 244 -4.15 1.39 -14.48
C GLY A 244 -5.18 1.67 -13.39
N ASN A 245 -5.52 0.63 -12.64
CA ASN A 245 -6.43 0.66 -11.49
C ASN A 245 -5.67 0.85 -10.17
N GLY A 246 -4.46 1.40 -10.22
CA GLY A 246 -3.62 1.57 -9.05
C GLY A 246 -4.25 2.50 -8.01
N LEU A 247 -4.11 2.11 -6.75
CA LEU A 247 -4.58 2.90 -5.60
C LEU A 247 -3.51 3.91 -5.20
N ALA A 248 -3.93 5.13 -4.88
CA ALA A 248 -3.05 6.10 -4.25
C ALA A 248 -2.69 5.64 -2.82
N SER A 249 -1.47 5.92 -2.38
CA SER A 249 -1.07 5.66 -1.00
C SER A 249 -1.45 6.84 -0.09
N ILE A 250 -1.86 6.51 1.14
CA ILE A 250 -2.07 7.48 2.21
C ILE A 250 -0.70 7.76 2.83
N GLU A 251 -0.28 9.03 2.85
CA GLU A 251 1.02 9.45 3.37
C GLU A 251 0.92 9.93 4.83
N GLY A 252 0.15 9.21 5.64
CA GLY A 252 -0.08 9.57 7.03
C GLY A 252 -0.68 8.45 7.86
N GLU A 253 -1.01 8.77 9.10
CA GLU A 253 -1.66 7.88 10.06
C GLU A 253 -3.18 7.97 9.93
N VAL A 254 -3.84 6.84 9.70
CA VAL A 254 -5.30 6.77 9.67
C VAL A 254 -5.83 6.79 11.10
N LEU A 255 -6.50 7.88 11.47
CA LEU A 255 -7.06 8.10 12.80
C LEU A 255 -8.42 7.42 12.99
N HIS A 256 -9.20 7.31 11.92
CA HIS A 256 -10.57 6.80 11.98
C HIS A 256 -10.98 6.15 10.65
N ARG A 257 -11.73 5.05 10.76
CA ARG A 257 -12.41 4.39 9.64
C ARG A 257 -13.89 4.30 9.94
N GLU A 258 -14.73 4.79 9.03
CA GLU A 258 -16.17 4.71 9.16
C GLU A 258 -16.69 3.47 8.43
N GLU A 259 -17.25 2.53 9.17
CA GLU A 259 -17.82 1.29 8.61
C GLU A 259 -19.20 1.50 7.98
N ALA A 260 -19.99 2.39 8.56
CA ALA A 260 -21.34 2.74 8.11
C ALA A 260 -21.61 4.23 8.33
N SER A 261 -22.56 4.81 7.56
CA SER A 261 -23.01 6.19 7.80
C SER A 261 -23.48 6.38 9.24
N PRO A 262 -23.08 7.48 9.92
CA PRO A 262 -23.57 7.77 11.26
C PRO A 262 -25.02 8.26 11.27
N LEU A 263 -25.60 8.60 10.10
CA LEU A 263 -26.95 9.13 10.00
C LEU A 263 -28.01 8.03 10.05
N ASP A 264 -29.03 8.28 10.85
CA ASP A 264 -30.30 7.58 10.82
C ASP A 264 -31.34 8.55 10.23
N LEU A 265 -31.79 8.27 9.02
CA LEU A 265 -32.74 9.11 8.30
C LEU A 265 -34.19 8.74 8.60
N GLY A 266 -34.44 7.70 9.39
CA GLY A 266 -35.79 7.22 9.73
C GLY A 266 -36.58 6.71 8.53
N THR A 267 -35.96 6.42 7.43
CA THR A 267 -36.59 5.90 6.22
C THR A 267 -36.22 4.45 6.00
N GLU A 268 -37.14 3.62 5.51
CA GLU A 268 -36.81 2.31 4.98
C GLU A 268 -35.91 2.49 3.76
N ALA A 269 -34.67 2.08 3.91
CA ALA A 269 -33.58 2.54 3.11
C ALA A 269 -33.47 1.81 1.76
N GLY A 270 -33.56 2.56 0.68
CA GLY A 270 -32.86 2.25 -0.57
C GLY A 270 -31.35 2.57 -0.44
N SER A 271 -30.54 2.15 -1.41
CA SER A 271 -29.13 2.55 -1.49
C SER A 271 -29.01 4.06 -1.71
N PRO A 272 -28.04 4.72 -1.08
CA PRO A 272 -27.83 6.15 -1.30
C PRO A 272 -27.37 6.41 -2.75
N ARG A 273 -27.78 7.53 -3.31
CA ARG A 273 -27.44 7.94 -4.69
C ARG A 273 -26.72 9.27 -4.66
N PHE A 274 -25.47 9.27 -5.06
CA PHE A 274 -24.65 10.46 -5.19
C PHE A 274 -25.21 11.41 -6.28
N ARG A 275 -25.34 12.69 -5.95
CA ARG A 275 -25.84 13.74 -6.82
C ARG A 275 -24.79 14.78 -7.21
N GLY A 276 -23.55 14.58 -6.80
CA GLY A 276 -22.44 15.48 -7.09
C GLY A 276 -21.98 16.27 -5.87
N TYR A 277 -21.05 17.18 -6.09
CA TYR A 277 -20.58 18.13 -5.09
C TYR A 277 -20.31 19.50 -5.71
N SER A 278 -20.34 20.53 -4.90
CA SER A 278 -19.88 21.87 -5.25
C SER A 278 -18.74 22.26 -4.31
N LEU A 279 -17.83 23.10 -4.79
CA LEU A 279 -16.75 23.64 -3.97
C LEU A 279 -17.15 25.01 -3.41
N GLN A 280 -16.96 25.20 -2.12
CA GLN A 280 -17.03 26.49 -1.45
C GLN A 280 -15.77 26.65 -0.60
N ASP A 281 -15.02 27.71 -0.80
CA ASP A 281 -13.71 27.93 -0.17
C ASP A 281 -12.72 26.76 -0.40
N GLY A 282 -12.81 26.11 -1.58
CA GLY A 282 -12.01 24.96 -1.95
C GLY A 282 -12.40 23.62 -1.31
N LEU A 283 -13.38 23.60 -0.39
CA LEU A 283 -13.90 22.39 0.25
C LEU A 283 -15.19 21.91 -0.40
N PRO A 284 -15.39 20.59 -0.58
CA PRO A 284 -16.58 20.04 -1.18
C PRO A 284 -17.77 20.07 -0.20
N THR A 285 -18.94 20.38 -0.76
CA THR A 285 -20.25 20.06 -0.18
C THR A 285 -20.85 18.97 -1.03
N PHE A 286 -20.88 17.75 -0.51
CA PHE A 286 -21.43 16.57 -1.19
C PHE A 286 -22.95 16.59 -1.11
N ARG A 287 -23.61 16.19 -2.19
CA ARG A 287 -25.07 16.04 -2.27
C ARG A 287 -25.42 14.61 -2.64
N TRP A 288 -26.34 14.03 -1.88
CA TRP A 288 -26.86 12.70 -2.15
C TRP A 288 -28.29 12.56 -1.66
N GLU A 289 -28.97 11.50 -2.06
CA GLU A 289 -30.33 11.21 -1.66
C GLU A 289 -30.49 9.74 -1.28
N GLN A 290 -31.42 9.46 -0.37
CA GLN A 290 -31.77 8.11 0.05
C GLN A 290 -33.23 8.09 0.51
N GLY A 291 -34.05 7.19 -0.04
CA GLY A 291 -35.47 7.06 0.35
C GLY A 291 -36.27 8.36 0.24
N GLY A 292 -36.01 9.21 -0.78
CA GLY A 292 -36.65 10.51 -0.93
C GLY A 292 -36.09 11.64 -0.07
N THR A 293 -35.15 11.31 0.84
CA THR A 293 -34.49 12.31 1.68
C THR A 293 -33.23 12.83 0.96
N GLN A 294 -33.08 14.16 0.91
CA GLN A 294 -31.93 14.84 0.36
C GLN A 294 -30.95 15.22 1.48
N VAL A 295 -29.68 14.96 1.27
CA VAL A 295 -28.61 15.27 2.22
C VAL A 295 -27.51 16.08 1.55
N GLU A 296 -27.13 17.17 2.18
CA GLU A 296 -25.91 17.90 1.91
C GLU A 296 -24.93 17.64 3.06
N GLU A 297 -23.71 17.25 2.73
CA GLU A 297 -22.67 16.94 3.70
C GLU A 297 -21.42 17.76 3.40
N ARG A 298 -20.90 18.48 4.40
CA ARG A 298 -19.67 19.25 4.33
C ARG A 298 -18.75 18.91 5.50
N ILE A 299 -17.50 18.67 5.20
CA ILE A 299 -16.44 18.47 6.22
C ILE A 299 -15.46 19.64 6.05
N GLN A 300 -15.25 20.38 7.12
CA GLN A 300 -14.41 21.59 7.14
C GLN A 300 -13.56 21.65 8.41
N PRO A 301 -12.49 22.47 8.45
CA PRO A 301 -11.73 22.66 9.68
C PRO A 301 -12.59 23.41 10.73
N SER A 302 -12.40 23.06 11.99
CA SER A 302 -12.93 23.85 13.11
C SER A 302 -12.19 25.19 13.22
N LYS A 303 -12.76 26.12 13.99
CA LYS A 303 -12.07 27.37 14.32
C LYS A 303 -10.76 27.04 15.07
N GLY A 304 -9.63 27.31 14.44
CA GLY A 304 -8.30 26.93 14.97
C GLY A 304 -7.64 25.72 14.27
N GLY A 305 -8.33 25.01 13.38
CA GLY A 305 -7.76 24.02 12.46
C GLY A 305 -7.33 22.69 13.07
N LYS A 306 -7.46 22.49 14.37
CA LYS A 306 -7.00 21.27 15.09
C LYS A 306 -7.98 20.11 15.04
N SER A 307 -9.23 20.36 14.67
CA SER A 307 -10.30 19.37 14.53
C SER A 307 -11.09 19.63 13.27
N LEU A 308 -11.96 18.69 12.88
CA LEU A 308 -12.87 18.84 11.76
C LEU A 308 -14.32 18.96 12.26
N GLU A 309 -15.11 19.72 11.55
CA GLU A 309 -16.57 19.75 11.69
C GLU A 309 -17.24 19.10 10.49
N ARG A 310 -18.04 18.09 10.72
CA ARG A 310 -18.87 17.44 9.73
C ARG A 310 -20.31 17.94 9.88
N ILE A 311 -20.81 18.60 8.87
CA ILE A 311 -22.11 19.29 8.90
C ILE A 311 -23.02 18.62 7.89
N PHE A 312 -24.18 18.17 8.34
CA PHE A 312 -25.24 17.66 7.51
C PHE A 312 -26.41 18.64 7.47
N VAL A 313 -26.97 18.87 6.27
CA VAL A 313 -28.23 19.53 6.06
C VAL A 313 -29.16 18.53 5.37
N ILE A 314 -30.22 18.13 6.05
CA ILE A 314 -31.10 17.03 5.68
C ILE A 314 -32.48 17.59 5.39
N LYS A 315 -33.07 17.28 4.24
CA LYS A 315 -34.41 17.73 3.80
C LYS A 315 -35.24 16.51 3.41
N GLY A 316 -36.51 16.51 3.80
CA GLY A 316 -37.43 15.42 3.49
C GLY A 316 -37.52 14.31 4.53
N ALA A 317 -36.78 14.43 5.67
CA ALA A 317 -36.89 13.53 6.81
C ALA A 317 -37.42 14.29 8.03
N ALA A 318 -38.48 13.81 8.63
CA ALA A 318 -39.13 14.46 9.80
C ALA A 318 -38.24 14.43 11.05
N LYS A 319 -37.45 13.40 11.23
CA LYS A 319 -36.48 13.26 12.36
C LYS A 319 -35.25 12.49 11.91
N ALA A 320 -34.23 13.22 11.51
CA ALA A 320 -32.92 12.62 11.29
C ALA A 320 -32.07 12.71 12.57
N THR A 321 -31.36 11.65 12.90
CA THR A 321 -30.40 11.61 14.01
C THR A 321 -29.04 11.17 13.54
N ALA A 322 -28.02 11.34 14.37
CA ALA A 322 -26.69 10.84 14.10
C ALA A 322 -26.12 10.12 15.34
N LYS A 323 -25.50 8.98 15.09
CA LYS A 323 -24.83 8.16 16.10
C LYS A 323 -23.41 7.84 15.64
N PRO A 324 -22.49 8.82 15.68
CA PRO A 324 -21.10 8.57 15.29
C PRO A 324 -20.41 7.64 16.29
N LYS A 325 -19.46 6.83 15.77
CA LYS A 325 -18.62 5.97 16.60
C LYS A 325 -17.20 6.52 16.58
N SER A 326 -16.67 6.90 17.72
CA SER A 326 -15.27 7.32 17.88
C SER A 326 -14.32 6.13 17.68
N SER A 327 -13.08 6.44 17.34
CA SER A 327 -11.93 5.52 17.40
C SER A 327 -11.02 5.90 18.56
N LYS A 328 -9.94 5.16 18.77
CA LYS A 328 -8.94 5.49 19.77
C LYS A 328 -8.21 6.81 19.48
N GLN A 329 -8.03 7.13 18.19
CA GLN A 329 -7.28 8.29 17.72
C GLN A 329 -8.16 9.48 17.31
N LEU A 330 -9.46 9.29 17.15
CA LEU A 330 -10.38 10.36 16.74
C LEU A 330 -11.69 10.26 17.53
N ASP A 331 -11.99 11.30 18.27
CA ASP A 331 -13.28 11.44 18.97
C ASP A 331 -14.32 12.09 18.06
N LEU A 332 -15.53 11.53 18.02
CA LEU A 332 -16.67 12.01 17.23
C LEU A 332 -17.85 12.30 18.14
N VAL A 333 -18.18 13.56 18.26
CA VAL A 333 -19.26 14.01 19.12
C VAL A 333 -20.29 14.82 18.33
N VAL A 334 -21.59 14.52 18.50
CA VAL A 334 -22.67 15.37 17.97
C VAL A 334 -22.68 16.66 18.78
N SER A 335 -22.13 17.72 18.19
CA SER A 335 -22.00 19.02 18.86
C SER A 335 -23.23 19.93 18.66
N GLN A 336 -24.06 19.63 17.65
CA GLN A 336 -25.30 20.37 17.37
C GLN A 336 -26.29 19.50 16.60
N SER A 337 -27.55 19.56 16.98
CA SER A 337 -28.67 18.99 16.19
C SER A 337 -29.85 19.95 16.32
N THR A 338 -30.32 20.48 15.17
CA THR A 338 -31.43 21.47 15.11
C THR A 338 -32.37 21.13 13.97
N THR A 339 -33.68 21.44 14.14
CA THR A 339 -34.65 21.39 13.07
C THR A 339 -34.45 22.61 12.17
N LEU A 340 -34.61 22.44 10.85
CA LEU A 340 -34.57 23.54 9.88
C LEU A 340 -35.84 24.38 9.99
N PRO A 341 -35.75 25.71 9.83
CA PRO A 341 -36.96 26.58 9.74
C PRO A 341 -37.82 26.17 8.52
N GLY A 342 -39.14 26.19 8.69
CA GLY A 342 -40.15 25.81 7.67
C GLY A 342 -41.09 24.73 8.19
N ASN A 343 -41.65 23.91 7.29
CA ASN A 343 -42.69 22.91 7.61
C ASN A 343 -42.20 21.69 8.42
N GLY A 344 -41.07 21.78 9.14
CA GLY A 344 -40.59 20.78 10.07
C GLY A 344 -39.94 19.53 9.45
N ASN A 345 -39.80 19.44 8.13
CA ASN A 345 -39.26 18.29 7.40
C ASN A 345 -37.76 18.43 7.08
N GLY A 346 -36.97 18.94 8.03
CA GLY A 346 -35.53 19.03 7.82
C GLY A 346 -34.75 19.16 9.12
N SER A 347 -33.49 18.76 9.06
CA SER A 347 -32.57 18.79 10.20
C SER A 347 -31.17 19.28 9.79
N ARG A 348 -30.49 19.97 10.71
CA ARG A 348 -29.07 20.25 10.59
C ARG A 348 -28.37 19.55 11.73
N ILE A 349 -27.39 18.72 11.41
CA ILE A 349 -26.59 17.98 12.40
C ILE A 349 -25.12 18.33 12.20
N ARG A 350 -24.43 18.62 13.29
CA ARG A 350 -22.98 18.86 13.32
C ARG A 350 -22.31 17.83 14.21
N ILE A 351 -21.27 17.20 13.68
CA ILE A 351 -20.39 16.29 14.40
C ILE A 351 -19.02 16.95 14.44
N THR A 352 -18.46 17.11 15.64
CA THR A 352 -17.07 17.52 15.83
C THR A 352 -16.19 16.27 15.86
N MET A 353 -15.09 16.27 15.10
CA MET A 353 -14.13 15.20 14.96
C MET A 353 -12.79 15.70 15.48
N THR A 354 -12.39 15.26 16.67
CA THR A 354 -11.20 15.76 17.37
C THR A 354 -10.14 14.66 17.45
N PRO A 355 -8.95 14.83 16.81
CA PRO A 355 -7.83 13.93 17.01
C PRO A 355 -7.43 13.87 18.48
N GLN A 356 -7.21 12.65 18.98
CA GLN A 356 -6.68 12.42 20.31
C GLN A 356 -5.15 12.55 20.30
N PRO A 357 -4.54 12.96 21.42
CA PRO A 357 -3.09 13.14 21.54
C PRO A 357 -2.28 11.90 21.27
#